data_c10b7b4ca438bee1648d2c34f8d78f9c
#
_entry.id   c10b7b4ca438bee1648d2c34f8d78f9c
#
_cell.length_a   1.000
_cell.length_b   1.000
_cell.length_c   1.000
_cell.angle_alpha   90.00
_cell.angle_beta   90.00
_cell.angle_gamma   90.00
#
_symmetry.space_group_name_H-M   'P 1'
#
loop_
_entity.id
_entity.type
_entity.pdbx_description
1 polymer ?
#
loop_
_entity_poly.entity_id
_entity_poly.type
_entity_poly.pdbx_seq_one_letter_code
_entity_poly.pdbx_strand_id
1 'polypeptide(L)'
;MKVKLVGITKPVNQDYGETTENIVSYCARVSNPKNQKNFTTSSKLLSYMIREGHWSPFEMVHLTIEIETTRDIARQILRHRSFAFQEFSQ
;
A
#
# COMPACT_ATOMS: atom_id res chain seq x y z
N MET A 1 -18.38 10.01 -8.86
CA MET A 1 -17.61 9.32 -7.82
C MET A 1 -16.41 10.16 -7.42
N LYS A 2 -16.17 10.29 -6.13
CA LYS A 2 -15.01 10.98 -5.60
C LYS A 2 -14.21 10.03 -4.71
N VAL A 3 -12.90 10.10 -4.81
CA VAL A 3 -11.98 9.29 -4.00
C VAL A 3 -10.95 10.19 -3.37
N LYS A 4 -10.78 10.07 -2.04
CA LYS A 4 -9.80 10.84 -1.28
C LYS A 4 -8.93 9.90 -0.46
N LEU A 5 -7.63 10.18 -0.42
CA LEU A 5 -6.73 9.48 0.49
C LEU A 5 -6.85 10.11 1.89
N VAL A 6 -7.21 9.29 2.88
CA VAL A 6 -7.38 9.70 4.27
C VAL A 6 -6.13 9.39 5.07
N GLY A 7 -5.52 8.24 4.84
CA GLY A 7 -4.34 7.83 5.57
C GLY A 7 -3.54 6.83 4.79
N ILE A 8 -2.25 6.74 5.11
CA ILE A 8 -1.34 5.81 4.45
C ILE A 8 -0.21 5.44 5.41
N THR A 9 0.25 4.20 5.33
CA THR A 9 1.38 3.72 6.10
C THR A 9 2.64 4.49 5.70
N LYS A 10 3.37 5.03 6.70
CA LYS A 10 4.64 5.72 6.48
C LYS A 10 5.69 5.26 7.48
N PRO A 11 6.99 5.38 7.14
CA PRO A 11 8.05 5.06 8.10
C PRO A 11 7.96 5.90 9.36
N VAL A 12 8.30 5.30 10.51
CA VAL A 12 8.31 6.01 11.80
C VAL A 12 9.58 6.85 11.98
N ASN A 13 10.65 6.54 11.24
CA ASN A 13 11.89 7.30 11.22
C ASN A 13 12.68 6.96 9.95
N GLN A 14 13.80 7.66 9.75
CA GLN A 14 14.60 7.53 8.52
C GLN A 14 15.29 6.19 8.34
N ASP A 15 15.41 5.38 9.39
CA ASP A 15 15.97 4.02 9.28
C ASP A 15 15.14 3.14 8.35
N TYR A 16 13.86 3.43 8.21
CA TYR A 16 12.93 2.66 7.36
C TYR A 16 12.54 3.42 6.09
N GLY A 17 13.24 4.52 5.79
CA GLY A 17 12.99 5.36 4.62
C GLY A 17 12.10 6.55 4.93
N GLU A 18 11.57 7.18 3.89
CA GLU A 18 10.75 8.38 3.99
C GLU A 18 9.34 8.18 3.42
N THR A 19 9.17 7.21 2.53
CA THR A 19 7.93 7.01 1.80
C THR A 19 7.34 5.63 2.05
N THR A 20 6.08 5.46 1.67
CA THR A 20 5.41 4.15 1.70
C THR A 20 6.16 3.12 0.88
N GLU A 21 6.64 3.51 -0.31
CA GLU A 21 7.40 2.63 -1.20
C GLU A 21 8.69 2.14 -0.54
N ASN A 22 9.32 2.98 0.27
CA ASN A 22 10.54 2.59 1.00
C ASN A 22 10.24 1.46 2.00
N ILE A 23 9.08 1.48 2.66
CA ILE A 23 8.67 0.39 3.55
C ILE A 23 8.53 -0.91 2.75
N VAL A 24 7.89 -0.85 1.59
CA VAL A 24 7.73 -2.04 0.74
C VAL A 24 9.09 -2.62 0.35
N SER A 25 10.01 -1.79 -0.11
CA SER A 25 11.35 -2.26 -0.49
C SER A 25 12.13 -2.78 0.71
N TYR A 26 12.02 -2.14 1.87
CA TYR A 26 12.64 -2.60 3.11
C TYR A 26 12.17 -4.02 3.46
N CYS A 27 10.86 -4.25 3.41
CA CYS A 27 10.29 -5.57 3.68
C CYS A 27 10.68 -6.60 2.63
N ALA A 28 10.74 -6.21 1.35
CA ALA A 28 11.13 -7.11 0.27
C ALA A 28 12.58 -7.58 0.42
N ARG A 29 13.44 -6.79 1.06
CA ARG A 29 14.87 -7.07 1.20
C ARG A 29 15.26 -7.68 2.54
N VAL A 30 14.32 -8.30 3.25
CA VAL A 30 14.61 -8.89 4.58
C VAL A 30 15.70 -9.96 4.51
N SER A 31 15.84 -10.64 3.37
CA SER A 31 16.89 -11.64 3.15
C SER A 31 18.23 -11.06 2.69
N ASN A 32 18.31 -9.76 2.50
CA ASN A 32 19.52 -9.07 2.05
C ASN A 32 19.79 -7.84 2.90
N PRO A 33 20.23 -8.01 4.17
CA PRO A 33 20.37 -6.89 5.11
C PRO A 33 21.33 -5.79 4.63
N LYS A 34 22.34 -6.14 3.84
CA LYS A 34 23.31 -5.17 3.32
C LYS A 34 22.70 -4.15 2.38
N ASN A 35 21.62 -4.53 1.68
CA ASN A 35 20.96 -3.66 0.72
C ASN A 35 19.58 -3.19 1.19
N GLN A 36 19.18 -3.56 2.40
CA GLN A 36 17.84 -3.32 2.90
C GLN A 36 17.49 -1.83 3.00
N LYS A 37 18.47 -0.99 3.29
CA LYS A 37 18.30 0.47 3.42
C LYS A 37 18.70 1.24 2.17
N ASN A 38 18.82 0.58 1.04
CA ASN A 38 19.13 1.23 -0.24
C ASN A 38 17.84 1.77 -0.88
N PHE A 39 17.34 2.88 -0.33
CA PHE A 39 16.05 3.44 -0.77
C PHE A 39 16.11 4.14 -2.13
N THR A 40 17.29 4.46 -2.63
CA THR A 40 17.44 5.08 -3.95
C THR A 40 17.00 4.16 -5.09
N THR A 41 17.01 2.84 -4.86
CA THR A 41 16.59 1.85 -5.86
C THR A 41 15.21 1.25 -5.56
N SER A 42 14.45 1.82 -4.61
CA SER A 42 13.13 1.30 -4.25
C SER A 42 12.19 1.23 -5.44
N SER A 43 12.09 2.29 -6.24
CA SER A 43 11.18 2.33 -7.40
C SER A 43 11.48 1.21 -8.40
N LYS A 44 12.75 0.93 -8.66
CA LYS A 44 13.15 -0.15 -9.57
C LYS A 44 12.75 -1.51 -9.03
N LEU A 45 12.94 -1.72 -7.73
CA LEU A 45 12.55 -2.97 -7.07
C LEU A 45 11.05 -3.17 -7.12
N LEU A 46 10.26 -2.14 -6.81
CA LEU A 46 8.80 -2.23 -6.85
C LEU A 46 8.31 -2.57 -8.26
N SER A 47 8.85 -1.91 -9.27
CA SER A 47 8.50 -2.20 -10.68
C SER A 47 8.83 -3.64 -11.05
N TYR A 48 9.97 -4.15 -10.60
CA TYR A 48 10.38 -5.54 -10.82
C TYR A 48 9.39 -6.50 -10.15
N MET A 49 9.04 -6.24 -8.88
CA MET A 49 8.11 -7.12 -8.15
C MET A 49 6.72 -7.14 -8.78
N ILE A 50 6.22 -6.00 -9.25
CA ILE A 50 4.93 -5.93 -9.94
C ILE A 50 4.98 -6.76 -11.22
N ARG A 51 6.03 -6.60 -12.02
CA ARG A 51 6.20 -7.35 -13.27
C ARG A 51 6.29 -8.85 -13.05
N GLU A 52 6.94 -9.29 -11.98
CA GLU A 52 7.15 -10.71 -11.68
C GLU A 52 6.03 -11.30 -10.80
N GLY A 53 5.05 -10.50 -10.40
CA GLY A 53 3.93 -10.98 -9.58
C GLY A 53 4.28 -11.26 -8.13
N HIS A 54 5.29 -10.58 -7.58
CA HIS A 54 5.69 -10.72 -6.17
C HIS A 54 4.93 -9.71 -5.32
N TRP A 55 3.75 -10.10 -4.83
CA TRP A 55 2.83 -9.20 -4.16
C TRP A 55 2.99 -9.09 -2.64
N SER A 56 3.58 -10.11 -1.98
CA SER A 56 3.57 -10.17 -0.52
C SER A 56 4.20 -8.96 0.19
N PRO A 57 5.29 -8.33 -0.31
CA PRO A 57 5.82 -7.12 0.34
C PRO A 57 4.85 -5.94 0.31
N PHE A 58 3.97 -5.86 -0.70
CA PHE A 58 2.97 -4.80 -0.81
C PHE A 58 1.90 -4.92 0.27
N GLU A 59 1.70 -6.11 0.84
CA GLU A 59 0.74 -6.33 1.91
C GLU A 59 1.18 -5.73 3.25
N MET A 60 2.43 -5.29 3.35
CA MET A 60 2.98 -4.66 4.55
C MET A 60 2.60 -3.18 4.69
N VAL A 61 1.98 -2.61 3.69
CA VAL A 61 1.53 -1.22 3.73
C VAL A 61 0.02 -1.17 3.50
N HIS A 62 -0.60 -0.16 4.10
CA HIS A 62 -2.04 0.01 4.08
C HIS A 62 -2.38 1.45 3.74
N LEU A 63 -3.52 1.64 3.11
CA LEU A 63 -4.07 2.97 2.90
C LEU A 63 -5.54 2.97 3.25
N THR A 64 -5.99 4.12 3.72
CA THR A 64 -7.40 4.37 4.00
C THR A 64 -7.88 5.40 3.00
N ILE A 65 -8.92 5.06 2.26
CA ILE A 65 -9.53 5.97 1.29
C ILE A 65 -10.99 6.18 1.60
N GLU A 66 -11.46 7.37 1.29
CA GLU A 66 -12.88 7.72 1.36
C GLU A 66 -13.43 7.75 -0.04
N ILE A 67 -14.50 7.02 -0.26
CA ILE A 67 -15.14 6.90 -1.57
C ILE A 67 -16.56 7.42 -1.46
N GLU A 68 -16.89 8.43 -2.25
CA GLU A 68 -18.24 8.95 -2.40
C GLU A 68 -18.79 8.45 -3.73
N THR A 69 -19.82 7.62 -3.69
CA THR A 69 -20.33 6.95 -4.87
C THR A 69 -21.82 6.61 -4.72
N THR A 70 -22.41 6.03 -5.74
CA THR A 70 -23.79 5.56 -5.70
C THR A 70 -23.90 4.26 -4.89
N ARG A 71 -25.13 3.95 -4.42
CA ARG A 71 -25.39 2.75 -3.64
C ARG A 71 -25.03 1.47 -4.41
N ASP A 72 -25.29 1.44 -5.71
CA ASP A 72 -25.03 0.26 -6.53
C ASP A 72 -23.54 -0.06 -6.61
N ILE A 73 -22.71 0.97 -6.84
CA ILE A 73 -21.26 0.81 -6.90
C ILE A 73 -20.73 0.46 -5.52
N ALA A 74 -21.23 1.11 -4.46
CA ALA A 74 -20.81 0.83 -3.08
C ALA A 74 -21.03 -0.64 -2.73
N ARG A 75 -22.18 -1.22 -3.09
CA ARG A 75 -22.47 -2.63 -2.83
C ARG A 75 -21.46 -3.56 -3.51
N GLN A 76 -21.03 -3.24 -4.72
CA GLN A 76 -20.02 -4.03 -5.43
C GLN A 76 -18.66 -3.95 -4.72
N ILE A 77 -18.27 -2.76 -4.26
CA ILE A 77 -17.01 -2.56 -3.51
C ILE A 77 -17.03 -3.36 -2.21
N LEU A 78 -18.15 -3.35 -1.48
CA LEU A 78 -18.29 -4.03 -0.18
C LEU A 78 -18.19 -5.57 -0.28
N ARG A 79 -18.27 -6.13 -1.47
CA ARG A 79 -18.10 -7.57 -1.68
C ARG A 79 -16.64 -8.02 -1.64
N HIS A 80 -15.69 -7.12 -1.71
CA HIS A 80 -14.27 -7.47 -1.65
C HIS A 80 -13.86 -7.79 -0.21
N ARG A 81 -13.66 -9.06 0.07
CA ARG A 81 -13.40 -9.54 1.44
C ARG A 81 -12.01 -9.22 1.98
N SER A 82 -11.07 -8.88 1.10
CA SER A 82 -9.73 -8.50 1.51
C SER A 82 -9.62 -7.07 2.02
N PHE A 83 -10.71 -6.30 1.99
CA PHE A 83 -10.77 -4.92 2.48
C PHE A 83 -11.63 -4.84 3.73
N ALA A 84 -11.35 -3.85 4.58
CA ALA A 84 -12.21 -3.50 5.69
C ALA A 84 -12.99 -2.23 5.34
N PHE A 85 -14.24 -2.15 5.74
CA PHE A 85 -15.14 -1.07 5.35
C PHE A 85 -15.87 -0.47 6.54
N GLN A 86 -16.12 0.84 6.45
CA GLN A 86 -17.11 1.54 7.24
C GLN A 86 -18.02 2.30 6.29
N GLU A 87 -19.31 2.08 6.40
CA GLU A 87 -20.28 2.63 5.47
C GLU A 87 -21.15 3.68 6.14
N PHE A 88 -21.30 4.83 5.45
CA PHE A 88 -22.29 5.85 5.83
C PHE A 88 -23.35 5.90 4.76
N SER A 89 -24.59 5.70 5.16
CA SER A 89 -25.74 5.84 4.30
C SER A 89 -26.57 7.03 4.74
N GLN A 90 -26.85 7.91 3.82
CA GLN A 90 -27.75 9.05 4.06
C GLN A 90 -29.13 8.76 3.53
#